data_671f2b332e53d6cf3560d5fa12d5a7f8
#
_entry.id   671f2b332e53d6cf3560d5fa12d5a7f8
#
_cell.length_a   1.000
_cell.length_b   1.000
_cell.length_c   1.000
_cell.angle_alpha   90.00
_cell.angle_beta   90.00
_cell.angle_gamma   90.00
#
_symmetry.space_group_name_H-M   'P 1'
#
loop_
_entity.id
_entity.type
_entity.pdbx_description
1 polymer ?
#
loop_
_entity_poly.entity_id
_entity_poly.type
_entity_poly.pdbx_seq_one_letter_code
_entity_poly.pdbx_strand_id
1 'polypeptide(L)'
;MRTGLIQRIRREEDAARAGKEAWIKIKVNSIVDEKTIDALYRASQAGVKIDIVERGICALKPGVPGLSENIRVRSILGRFLEHSRIYAFCNADGPQIGEGPASGPEVYIGSADLMHRNLDRRVEALVRVTAPEQVDGLIKYVDLQMADSTMSWHMQPDGTYVLHTKDDEGRPLVDSQEYLIRKHQRRPNSHN
;
A
#
# COMPACT_ATOMS: atom_id res chain seq x y z
N MET A 1 5.03 3.47 17.05
CA MET A 1 4.48 3.27 15.69
C MET A 1 5.31 2.28 14.87
N ARG A 2 6.61 2.53 14.60
CA ARG A 2 7.48 1.62 13.82
C ARG A 2 7.40 0.16 14.28
N THR A 3 7.56 -0.11 15.58
CA THR A 3 7.49 -1.46 16.14
C THR A 3 6.20 -2.17 15.78
N GLY A 4 5.04 -1.49 15.90
CA GLY A 4 3.75 -2.08 15.55
C GLY A 4 3.57 -2.37 14.06
N LEU A 5 4.12 -1.52 13.16
CA LEU A 5 4.14 -1.80 11.73
C LEU A 5 5.04 -3.00 11.40
N ILE A 6 6.24 -3.05 11.96
CA ILE A 6 7.18 -4.18 11.76
C ILE A 6 6.59 -5.49 12.29
N GLN A 7 5.86 -5.47 13.41
CA GLN A 7 5.17 -6.67 13.92
C GLN A 7 4.14 -7.20 12.93
N ARG A 8 3.38 -6.33 12.27
CA ARG A 8 2.40 -6.71 11.24
C ARG A 8 3.08 -7.24 9.99
N ILE A 9 4.16 -6.61 9.54
CA ILE A 9 4.95 -7.11 8.42
C ILE A 9 5.50 -8.51 8.73
N ARG A 10 6.02 -8.75 9.92
CA ARG A 10 6.51 -10.08 10.35
C ARG A 10 5.39 -11.11 10.41
N ARG A 11 4.21 -10.74 10.86
CA ARG A 11 3.06 -11.64 10.86
C ARG A 11 2.71 -12.12 9.43
N GLU A 12 2.74 -11.22 8.45
CA GLU A 12 2.54 -11.62 7.05
C GLU A 12 3.70 -12.50 6.54
N GLU A 13 4.95 -12.21 6.94
CA GLU A 13 6.11 -13.05 6.64
C GLU A 13 5.92 -14.47 7.20
N ASP A 14 5.52 -14.60 8.46
CA ASP A 14 5.27 -15.90 9.12
C ASP A 14 4.11 -16.65 8.45
N ALA A 15 3.04 -15.98 8.07
CA ALA A 15 1.91 -16.54 7.35
C ALA A 15 2.34 -17.10 5.97
N ALA A 16 3.13 -16.35 5.20
CA ALA A 16 3.66 -16.80 3.92
C ALA A 16 4.57 -18.02 4.07
N ARG A 17 5.46 -18.03 5.07
CA ARG A 17 6.31 -19.21 5.37
C ARG A 17 5.52 -20.44 5.76
N ALA A 18 4.34 -20.25 6.35
CA ALA A 18 3.40 -21.33 6.67
C ALA A 18 2.50 -21.75 5.49
N GLY A 19 2.74 -21.22 4.28
CA GLY A 19 1.94 -21.51 3.08
C GLY A 19 0.54 -20.89 3.07
N LYS A 20 0.29 -19.89 3.92
CA LYS A 20 -0.97 -19.17 3.99
C LYS A 20 -0.99 -17.96 3.06
N GLU A 21 -2.18 -17.47 2.74
CA GLU A 21 -2.32 -16.22 2.02
C GLU A 21 -1.70 -15.06 2.83
N ALA A 22 -0.84 -14.28 2.18
CA ALA A 22 -0.18 -13.14 2.81
C ALA A 22 0.05 -12.02 1.78
N TRP A 23 -0.35 -10.82 2.14
CA TRP A 23 -0.10 -9.63 1.33
C TRP A 23 -0.05 -8.38 2.19
N ILE A 24 0.66 -7.37 1.68
CA ILE A 24 0.79 -6.04 2.28
C ILE A 24 0.49 -5.00 1.20
N LYS A 25 -0.35 -4.01 1.53
CA LYS A 25 -0.61 -2.86 0.66
C LYS A 25 -0.34 -1.58 1.45
N ILE A 26 0.52 -0.74 0.90
CA ILE A 26 0.94 0.51 1.54
C ILE A 26 0.72 1.68 0.57
N LYS A 27 0.07 2.73 1.05
CA LYS A 27 0.06 4.03 0.39
C LYS A 27 0.63 5.06 1.34
N VAL A 28 1.68 5.76 0.88
CA VAL A 28 2.40 6.78 1.67
C VAL A 28 2.95 7.86 0.74
N ASN A 29 3.50 8.92 1.32
CA ASN A 29 4.22 9.90 0.48
C ASN A 29 5.68 9.54 0.29
N SER A 30 6.33 8.93 1.30
CA SER A 30 7.76 8.60 1.23
C SER A 30 8.11 7.38 2.07
N ILE A 31 9.15 6.64 1.60
CA ILE A 31 9.70 5.45 2.24
C ILE A 31 11.22 5.56 2.29
N VAL A 32 11.79 5.83 3.49
CA VAL A 32 13.24 5.93 3.70
C VAL A 32 13.70 5.32 5.04
N ASP A 33 12.79 4.73 5.83
CA ASP A 33 13.12 4.06 7.09
C ASP A 33 13.72 2.69 6.83
N GLU A 34 15.01 2.52 7.08
CA GLU A 34 15.76 1.30 6.76
C GLU A 34 15.16 0.07 7.46
N LYS A 35 14.77 0.19 8.73
CA LYS A 35 14.22 -0.95 9.50
C LYS A 35 12.92 -1.47 8.90
N THR A 36 12.09 -0.56 8.39
CA THR A 36 10.85 -0.92 7.71
C THR A 36 11.14 -1.52 6.33
N ILE A 37 12.08 -0.94 5.57
CA ILE A 37 12.52 -1.46 4.27
C ILE A 37 13.06 -2.87 4.42
N ASP A 38 13.95 -3.11 5.39
CA ASP A 38 14.49 -4.45 5.69
C ASP A 38 13.41 -5.47 6.04
N ALA A 39 12.39 -5.04 6.80
CA ALA A 39 11.27 -5.91 7.13
C ALA A 39 10.44 -6.27 5.88
N LEU A 40 10.19 -5.31 4.97
CA LEU A 40 9.50 -5.54 3.70
C LEU A 40 10.31 -6.47 2.77
N TYR A 41 11.63 -6.32 2.72
CA TYR A 41 12.49 -7.23 1.96
C TYR A 41 12.40 -8.67 2.46
N ARG A 42 12.49 -8.88 3.78
CA ARG A 42 12.32 -10.23 4.38
C ARG A 42 10.94 -10.83 4.09
N ALA A 43 9.88 -10.02 4.18
CA ALA A 43 8.54 -10.46 3.84
C ALA A 43 8.43 -10.85 2.36
N SER A 44 9.03 -10.07 1.45
CA SER A 44 9.10 -10.41 0.03
C SER A 44 9.85 -11.73 -0.22
N GLN A 45 10.99 -11.94 0.43
CA GLN A 45 11.76 -13.19 0.34
C GLN A 45 10.97 -14.41 0.86
N ALA A 46 10.03 -14.20 1.79
CA ALA A 46 9.12 -15.24 2.28
C ALA A 46 7.94 -15.51 1.32
N GLY A 47 7.77 -14.71 0.26
CA GLY A 47 6.69 -14.85 -0.70
C GLY A 47 5.49 -13.92 -0.50
N VAL A 48 5.55 -12.98 0.44
CA VAL A 48 4.49 -11.99 0.65
C VAL A 48 4.39 -11.06 -0.56
N LYS A 49 3.19 -10.91 -1.12
CA LYS A 49 2.91 -9.94 -2.18
C LYS A 49 2.79 -8.55 -1.59
N ILE A 50 3.61 -7.62 -2.05
CA ILE A 50 3.68 -6.26 -1.48
C ILE A 50 3.45 -5.23 -2.57
N ASP A 51 2.38 -4.45 -2.43
CA ASP A 51 2.02 -3.36 -3.30
C ASP A 51 2.20 -2.02 -2.58
N ILE A 52 2.95 -1.12 -3.20
CA ILE A 52 3.26 0.19 -2.64
C ILE A 52 2.89 1.29 -3.62
N VAL A 53 2.07 2.23 -3.16
CA VAL A 53 1.79 3.50 -3.85
C VAL A 53 2.48 4.61 -3.07
N GLU A 54 3.36 5.33 -3.73
CA GLU A 54 4.07 6.47 -3.17
C GLU A 54 4.04 7.67 -4.13
N ARG A 55 4.49 8.85 -3.72
CA ARG A 55 4.55 10.03 -4.58
C ARG A 55 5.78 10.92 -4.37
N GLY A 56 6.68 10.50 -3.51
CA GLY A 56 7.85 11.29 -3.14
C GLY A 56 9.12 10.45 -3.17
N ILE A 57 9.83 10.37 -2.05
CA ILE A 57 11.12 9.67 -1.98
C ILE A 57 10.90 8.21 -1.63
N CYS A 58 11.42 7.30 -2.46
CA CYS A 58 11.46 5.87 -2.20
C CYS A 58 12.91 5.37 -2.21
N ALA A 59 13.40 4.91 -1.04
CA ALA A 59 14.72 4.28 -0.93
C ALA A 59 14.65 2.75 -1.10
N LEU A 60 13.44 2.17 -1.15
CA LEU A 60 13.23 0.75 -1.41
C LEU A 60 13.38 0.48 -2.92
N LYS A 61 14.06 -0.61 -3.29
CA LYS A 61 14.17 -1.09 -4.67
C LYS A 61 13.26 -2.29 -4.88
N PRO A 62 12.20 -2.22 -5.73
CA PRO A 62 11.32 -3.34 -6.03
C PRO A 62 11.90 -4.25 -7.10
N GLY A 63 11.40 -5.47 -7.20
CA GLY A 63 11.65 -6.38 -8.33
C GLY A 63 13.09 -6.91 -8.43
N VAL A 64 13.92 -6.77 -7.40
CA VAL A 64 15.28 -7.31 -7.38
C VAL A 64 15.22 -8.81 -7.09
N PRO A 65 15.75 -9.68 -7.99
CA PRO A 65 15.74 -11.13 -7.79
C PRO A 65 16.39 -11.55 -6.47
N GLY A 66 15.71 -12.45 -5.74
CA GLY A 66 16.16 -12.95 -4.43
C GLY A 66 16.06 -11.96 -3.28
N LEU A 67 15.59 -10.73 -3.51
CA LEU A 67 15.43 -9.70 -2.49
C LEU A 67 13.99 -9.15 -2.43
N SER A 68 13.52 -8.56 -3.52
CA SER A 68 12.27 -7.80 -3.55
C SER A 68 11.41 -8.13 -4.78
N GLU A 69 11.54 -9.32 -5.32
CA GLU A 69 10.81 -9.77 -6.53
C GLU A 69 9.28 -9.76 -6.36
N ASN A 70 8.79 -9.84 -5.11
CA ASN A 70 7.38 -9.77 -4.77
C ASN A 70 6.90 -8.36 -4.37
N ILE A 71 7.75 -7.33 -4.53
CA ILE A 71 7.41 -5.94 -4.26
C ILE A 71 7.19 -5.18 -5.57
N ARG A 72 6.06 -4.48 -5.65
CA ARG A 72 5.77 -3.54 -6.74
C ARG A 72 5.59 -2.14 -6.17
N VAL A 73 6.20 -1.15 -6.80
CA VAL A 73 6.07 0.27 -6.40
C VAL A 73 5.51 1.07 -7.56
N ARG A 74 4.51 1.89 -7.27
CA ARG A 74 3.93 2.87 -8.19
C ARG A 74 4.05 4.26 -7.58
N SER A 75 4.53 5.21 -8.38
CA SER A 75 4.47 6.63 -8.04
C SER A 75 3.33 7.27 -8.80
N ILE A 76 2.36 7.87 -8.10
CA ILE A 76 1.17 8.47 -8.70
C ILE A 76 1.25 9.98 -8.63
N LEU A 77 1.20 10.60 -9.79
CA LEU A 77 1.04 12.04 -9.97
C LEU A 77 -0.23 12.29 -10.78
N GLY A 78 -1.08 13.18 -10.32
CA GLY A 78 -2.32 13.48 -10.99
C GLY A 78 -2.80 14.91 -10.73
N ARG A 79 -4.04 15.19 -11.10
CA ARG A 79 -4.69 16.48 -10.89
C ARG A 79 -4.78 16.85 -9.41
N PHE A 80 -5.05 15.85 -8.57
CA PHE A 80 -5.18 16.02 -7.13
C PHE A 80 -3.94 15.48 -6.41
N LEU A 81 -3.60 16.12 -5.31
CA LEU A 81 -2.50 15.68 -4.45
C LEU A 81 -2.85 14.36 -3.77
N GLU A 82 -2.08 13.32 -4.04
CA GLU A 82 -2.20 11.99 -3.43
C GLU A 82 -1.56 11.98 -2.03
N HIS A 83 -2.28 12.52 -1.02
CA HIS A 83 -1.71 12.75 0.32
C HIS A 83 -2.19 11.75 1.39
N SER A 84 -3.05 10.82 1.07
CA SER A 84 -3.51 9.80 2.02
C SER A 84 -2.40 8.80 2.37
N ARG A 85 -2.42 8.27 3.60
CA ARG A 85 -1.58 7.17 4.04
C ARG A 85 -2.47 6.04 4.48
N ILE A 86 -2.22 4.87 3.92
CA ILE A 86 -2.98 3.65 4.15
C ILE A 86 -1.99 2.52 4.35
N TYR A 87 -2.22 1.70 5.36
CA TYR A 87 -1.46 0.49 5.65
C TYR A 87 -2.44 -0.65 5.78
N ALA A 88 -2.37 -1.63 4.90
CA ALA A 88 -3.25 -2.78 4.87
C ALA A 88 -2.45 -4.09 4.87
N PHE A 89 -2.89 -5.04 5.67
CA PHE A 89 -2.30 -6.35 5.87
C PHE A 89 -3.36 -7.42 5.69
N CYS A 90 -2.99 -8.57 5.11
CA CYS A 90 -3.89 -9.69 4.86
C CYS A 90 -4.49 -10.23 6.15
N ASN A 91 -3.64 -10.52 7.14
CA ASN A 91 -4.05 -11.06 8.43
C ASN A 91 -5.01 -12.26 8.31
N ALA A 92 -4.76 -13.18 7.39
CA ALA A 92 -5.70 -14.24 7.02
C ALA A 92 -6.15 -15.09 8.23
N ASP A 93 -5.22 -15.46 9.12
CA ASP A 93 -5.49 -16.30 10.31
C ASP A 93 -4.78 -15.81 11.58
N GLY A 94 -4.24 -14.61 11.55
CA GLY A 94 -3.46 -14.09 12.68
C GLY A 94 -4.32 -13.57 13.83
N PRO A 95 -3.84 -13.64 15.06
CA PRO A 95 -4.44 -12.92 16.15
C PRO A 95 -4.38 -11.42 15.85
N GLN A 96 -5.47 -10.73 16.15
CA GLN A 96 -5.51 -9.29 15.98
C GLN A 96 -4.57 -8.62 16.99
N ILE A 97 -3.78 -7.68 16.52
CA ILE A 97 -3.03 -6.78 17.39
C ILE A 97 -3.93 -5.58 17.67
N GLY A 98 -4.66 -5.61 18.78
CA GLY A 98 -5.63 -4.58 19.16
C GLY A 98 -7.09 -5.05 19.00
N GLU A 99 -8.06 -4.13 19.08
CA GLU A 99 -9.48 -4.41 18.94
C GLU A 99 -9.89 -4.63 17.48
N GLY A 100 -10.85 -5.54 17.24
CA GLY A 100 -11.44 -5.80 15.93
C GLY A 100 -11.67 -7.29 15.66
N PRO A 101 -12.12 -7.69 14.45
CA PRO A 101 -12.36 -9.08 14.12
C PRO A 101 -11.09 -9.94 14.23
N ALA A 102 -11.24 -11.19 14.62
CA ALA A 102 -10.12 -12.11 14.92
C ALA A 102 -9.33 -12.55 13.68
N SER A 103 -9.87 -12.37 12.49
CA SER A 103 -9.23 -12.67 11.20
C SER A 103 -9.70 -11.71 10.12
N GLY A 104 -9.01 -11.72 8.98
CA GLY A 104 -9.31 -10.85 7.85
C GLY A 104 -8.53 -9.53 7.84
N PRO A 105 -8.63 -8.75 6.78
CA PRO A 105 -7.75 -7.62 6.53
C PRO A 105 -7.72 -6.58 7.66
N GLU A 106 -6.53 -6.16 8.00
CA GLU A 106 -6.24 -5.14 9.01
C GLU A 106 -5.78 -3.87 8.30
N VAL A 107 -6.60 -2.80 8.37
CA VAL A 107 -6.35 -1.54 7.65
C VAL A 107 -6.22 -0.37 8.61
N TYR A 108 -5.21 0.45 8.36
CA TYR A 108 -4.95 1.69 9.10
C TYR A 108 -4.89 2.88 8.14
N ILE A 109 -5.39 4.01 8.59
CA ILE A 109 -5.20 5.32 7.96
C ILE A 109 -4.50 6.25 8.95
N GLY A 110 -3.73 7.21 8.46
CA GLY A 110 -3.06 8.13 9.38
C GLY A 110 -2.21 9.20 8.74
N SER A 111 -1.36 9.80 9.56
CA SER A 111 -0.52 10.93 9.18
C SER A 111 0.94 10.56 8.89
N ALA A 112 1.40 9.38 9.30
CA ALA A 112 2.80 8.98 9.20
C ALA A 112 3.18 8.49 7.82
N ASP A 113 4.32 8.96 7.32
CA ASP A 113 5.11 8.30 6.28
C ASP A 113 6.14 7.35 6.90
N LEU A 114 6.73 6.48 6.09
CA LEU A 114 7.82 5.59 6.52
C LEU A 114 9.17 6.32 6.49
N MET A 115 9.29 7.34 7.33
CA MET A 115 10.46 8.21 7.45
C MET A 115 10.87 8.34 8.92
N HIS A 116 12.17 8.48 9.20
CA HIS A 116 12.69 8.69 10.56
C HIS A 116 12.00 9.83 11.29
N ARG A 117 11.81 10.98 10.62
CA ARG A 117 11.14 12.13 11.24
C ARG A 117 9.72 11.83 11.70
N ASN A 118 8.96 11.01 10.95
CA ASN A 118 7.60 10.63 11.29
C ASN A 118 7.58 9.57 12.40
N LEU A 119 8.46 8.57 12.31
CA LEU A 119 8.44 7.43 13.21
C LEU A 119 9.16 7.65 14.54
N ASP A 120 10.10 8.63 14.61
CA ASP A 120 10.95 8.88 15.78
C ASP A 120 10.80 10.27 16.41
N ARG A 121 10.42 11.30 15.63
CA ARG A 121 10.52 12.70 16.06
C ARG A 121 9.21 13.47 16.07
N ARG A 122 8.15 12.94 15.47
CA ARG A 122 6.83 13.57 15.39
C ARG A 122 5.81 12.78 16.20
N VAL A 123 4.79 13.49 16.65
CA VAL A 123 3.55 12.86 17.12
C VAL A 123 2.70 12.56 15.91
N GLU A 124 2.56 11.28 15.59
CA GLU A 124 1.79 10.80 14.45
C GLU A 124 0.73 9.82 14.94
N ALA A 125 -0.37 9.70 14.21
CA ALA A 125 -1.43 8.77 14.53
C ALA A 125 -1.65 7.78 13.37
N LEU A 126 -1.91 6.53 13.73
CA LEU A 126 -2.50 5.51 12.85
C LEU A 126 -3.78 5.04 13.51
N VAL A 127 -4.89 5.19 12.81
CA VAL A 127 -6.22 4.79 13.28
C VAL A 127 -6.63 3.54 12.52
N ARG A 128 -7.03 2.51 13.26
CA ARG A 128 -7.55 1.29 12.68
C ARG A 128 -8.96 1.52 12.13
N VAL A 129 -9.20 1.07 10.91
CA VAL A 129 -10.53 1.06 10.29
C VAL A 129 -11.15 -0.30 10.57
N THR A 130 -12.34 -0.31 11.18
CA THR A 130 -13.01 -1.56 11.62
C THR A 130 -14.29 -1.87 10.85
N ALA A 131 -14.92 -0.88 10.22
CA ALA A 131 -16.13 -1.10 9.43
C ALA A 131 -15.78 -1.86 8.14
N PRO A 132 -16.37 -3.06 7.90
CA PRO A 132 -15.97 -3.93 6.78
C PRO A 132 -16.06 -3.26 5.41
N GLU A 133 -17.10 -2.46 5.17
CA GLU A 133 -17.26 -1.74 3.90
C GLU A 133 -16.15 -0.70 3.66
N GLN A 134 -15.68 -0.05 4.73
CA GLN A 134 -14.60 0.92 4.65
C GLN A 134 -13.25 0.22 4.46
N VAL A 135 -13.02 -0.91 5.13
CA VAL A 135 -11.83 -1.75 4.95
C VAL A 135 -11.73 -2.18 3.49
N ASP A 136 -12.79 -2.78 2.94
CA ASP A 136 -12.86 -3.21 1.54
C ASP A 136 -12.68 -2.02 0.57
N GLY A 137 -13.31 -0.90 0.87
CA GLY A 137 -13.21 0.33 0.07
C GLY A 137 -11.78 0.88 0.01
N LEU A 138 -11.03 0.86 1.12
CA LEU A 138 -9.64 1.32 1.17
C LEU A 138 -8.68 0.36 0.45
N ILE A 139 -8.88 -0.95 0.57
CA ILE A 139 -8.11 -1.95 -0.17
C ILE A 139 -8.32 -1.76 -1.68
N LYS A 140 -9.58 -1.68 -2.13
CA LYS A 140 -9.93 -1.42 -3.54
C LYS A 140 -9.38 -0.09 -4.07
N TYR A 141 -9.28 0.92 -3.19
CA TYR A 141 -8.68 2.20 -3.57
C TYR A 141 -7.18 2.05 -3.87
N VAL A 142 -6.43 1.31 -3.04
CA VAL A 142 -5.01 1.04 -3.32
C VAL A 142 -4.88 0.18 -4.59
N ASP A 143 -5.73 -0.84 -4.76
CA ASP A 143 -5.73 -1.69 -5.98
C ASP A 143 -6.01 -0.90 -7.25
N LEU A 144 -6.95 0.05 -7.20
CA LEU A 144 -7.23 0.95 -8.31
C LEU A 144 -6.00 1.78 -8.70
N GLN A 145 -5.25 2.29 -7.72
CA GLN A 145 -4.03 3.05 -7.97
C GLN A 145 -2.89 2.16 -8.47
N MET A 146 -2.80 0.92 -8.03
CA MET A 146 -1.85 -0.07 -8.58
C MET A 146 -2.21 -0.49 -10.01
N ALA A 147 -3.47 -0.41 -10.41
CA ALA A 147 -3.96 -0.64 -11.77
C ALA A 147 -3.92 0.63 -12.65
N ASP A 148 -3.79 1.82 -12.05
CA ASP A 148 -3.62 3.07 -12.76
C ASP A 148 -2.31 3.08 -13.53
N SER A 149 -2.38 3.48 -14.76
CA SER A 149 -1.22 3.53 -15.64
C SER A 149 -1.18 4.80 -16.47
N THR A 150 -2.19 5.66 -16.34
CA THR A 150 -2.23 6.94 -17.06
C THR A 150 -1.35 7.97 -16.36
N MET A 151 -1.36 7.96 -15.02
CA MET A 151 -0.62 8.89 -14.17
C MET A 151 0.30 8.15 -13.19
N SER A 152 0.59 6.87 -13.45
CA SER A 152 1.35 5.99 -12.58
C SER A 152 2.71 5.63 -13.20
N TRP A 153 3.76 5.91 -12.45
CA TRP A 153 5.13 5.60 -12.80
C TRP A 153 5.58 4.33 -12.08
N HIS A 154 5.97 3.32 -12.84
CA HIS A 154 6.41 2.04 -12.32
C HIS A 154 7.89 2.08 -11.97
N MET A 155 8.22 1.94 -10.70
CA MET A 155 9.60 1.86 -10.25
C MET A 155 10.25 0.56 -10.68
N GLN A 156 11.43 0.65 -11.27
CA GLN A 156 12.21 -0.47 -11.77
C GLN A 156 13.26 -0.91 -10.72
N PRO A 157 13.86 -2.12 -10.87
CA PRO A 157 14.88 -2.61 -9.95
C PRO A 157 16.15 -1.74 -9.88
N ASP A 158 16.45 -0.99 -10.93
CA ASP A 158 17.56 -0.05 -10.96
C ASP A 158 17.24 1.30 -10.30
N GLY A 159 15.97 1.52 -9.90
CA GLY A 159 15.48 2.76 -9.29
C GLY A 159 14.95 3.78 -10.30
N THR A 160 14.95 3.48 -11.59
CA THR A 160 14.30 4.32 -12.60
C THR A 160 12.78 4.17 -12.57
N TYR A 161 12.05 5.12 -13.16
CA TYR A 161 10.60 5.08 -13.25
C TYR A 161 10.15 5.08 -14.71
N VAL A 162 9.24 4.20 -15.05
CA VAL A 162 8.65 4.07 -16.39
C VAL A 162 7.16 4.36 -16.32
N LEU A 163 6.70 5.31 -17.15
CA LEU A 163 5.27 5.60 -17.29
C LEU A 163 4.63 4.60 -18.26
N HIS A 164 3.62 3.89 -17.79
CA HIS A 164 2.78 3.05 -18.63
C HIS A 164 1.43 3.75 -18.85
N THR A 165 1.09 4.04 -20.10
CA THR A 165 -0.16 4.72 -20.46
C THR A 165 -1.14 3.83 -21.21
N LYS A 166 -0.68 2.66 -21.67
CA LYS A 166 -1.45 1.72 -22.47
C LYS A 166 -1.19 0.30 -22.01
N ASP A 167 -2.19 -0.57 -22.19
CA ASP A 167 -2.04 -2.02 -22.04
C ASP A 167 -1.30 -2.63 -23.24
N ASP A 168 -1.08 -3.96 -23.19
CA ASP A 168 -0.37 -4.71 -24.24
C ASP A 168 -1.11 -4.68 -25.60
N GLU A 169 -2.41 -4.35 -25.61
CA GLU A 169 -3.23 -4.19 -26.82
C GLU A 169 -3.31 -2.73 -27.28
N GLY A 170 -2.57 -1.83 -26.64
CA GLY A 170 -2.49 -0.41 -27.00
C GLY A 170 -3.70 0.43 -26.53
N ARG A 171 -4.57 -0.10 -25.70
CA ARG A 171 -5.72 0.64 -25.12
C ARG A 171 -5.29 1.54 -23.98
N PRO A 172 -5.87 2.73 -23.84
CA PRO A 172 -5.60 3.60 -22.71
C PRO A 172 -5.96 2.90 -21.39
N LEU A 173 -5.08 3.06 -20.42
CA LEU A 173 -5.29 2.51 -19.08
C LEU A 173 -6.16 3.44 -18.22
N VAL A 174 -6.63 2.94 -17.08
CA VAL A 174 -7.55 3.67 -16.20
C VAL A 174 -6.82 4.83 -15.53
N ASP A 175 -7.36 6.04 -15.63
CA ASP A 175 -7.02 7.16 -14.73
C ASP A 175 -7.80 6.99 -13.43
N SER A 176 -7.11 6.69 -12.33
CA SER A 176 -7.74 6.40 -11.05
C SER A 176 -8.48 7.60 -10.47
N GLN A 177 -7.97 8.82 -10.67
CA GLN A 177 -8.62 10.05 -10.17
C GLN A 177 -9.88 10.36 -10.96
N GLU A 178 -9.84 10.27 -12.28
CA GLU A 178 -11.00 10.47 -13.13
C GLU A 178 -12.10 9.41 -12.88
N TYR A 179 -11.69 8.15 -12.70
CA TYR A 179 -12.61 7.08 -12.31
C TYR A 179 -13.33 7.40 -10.99
N LEU A 180 -12.61 7.86 -9.97
CA LEU A 180 -13.17 8.20 -8.67
C LEU A 180 -14.12 9.42 -8.76
N ILE A 181 -13.75 10.44 -9.53
CA ILE A 181 -14.62 11.60 -9.79
C ILE A 181 -15.96 11.12 -10.35
N ARG A 182 -15.93 10.34 -11.44
CA ARG A 182 -17.15 9.83 -12.09
C ARG A 182 -17.98 8.94 -11.18
N LYS A 183 -17.33 8.10 -10.37
CA LYS A 183 -17.98 7.22 -9.41
C LYS A 183 -18.73 8.00 -8.33
N HIS A 184 -18.15 9.09 -7.82
CA HIS A 184 -18.75 9.90 -6.77
C HIS A 184 -19.80 10.88 -7.30
N GLN A 185 -19.66 11.39 -8.52
CA GLN A 185 -20.68 12.21 -9.17
C GLN A 185 -21.99 11.44 -9.44
N ARG A 186 -21.93 10.12 -9.63
CA ARG A 186 -23.09 9.26 -9.88
C ARG A 186 -23.83 8.81 -8.61
N ARG A 187 -23.33 9.14 -7.41
CA ARG A 187 -24.09 8.88 -6.18
C ARG A 187 -25.22 9.90 -6.08
N PRO A 188 -26.51 9.48 -6.08
CA PRO A 188 -27.60 10.40 -5.78
C PRO A 188 -27.36 10.95 -4.37
N ASN A 189 -27.58 12.26 -4.20
CA ASN A 189 -27.54 12.90 -2.89
C ASN A 189 -28.50 12.17 -1.95
N SER A 190 -28.00 11.31 -1.09
CA SER A 190 -28.78 10.68 -0.01
C SER A 190 -28.88 11.64 1.17
N HIS A 191 -29.43 12.84 0.91
CA HIS A 191 -29.86 13.76 1.94
C HIS A 191 -31.32 14.12 1.62
N ASN A 192 -32.23 13.31 2.15
CA ASN A 192 -33.57 13.66 2.60
C ASN A 192 -33.85 12.93 3.89
#